data_a1acccfe6973391b414e0736c8ea0584
#
_entry.id   a1acccfe6973391b414e0736c8ea0584
#
_cell.length_a   1.000
_cell.length_b   1.000
_cell.length_c   1.000
_cell.angle_alpha   90.00
_cell.angle_beta   90.00
_cell.angle_gamma   90.00
#
_symmetry.space_group_name_H-M   'P 1'
#
loop_
_entity.id
_entity.type
_entity.pdbx_description
1 polymer ?
#
loop_
_entity_poly.entity_id
_entity_poly.type
_entity_poly.pdbx_seq_one_letter_code
_entity_poly.pdbx_strand_id
1 'polypeptide(L)'
;MRAFERTNTRTNPLYWTLQEFIYADGDTMPIRWAAAEEKAHRAEFDTLARPLMFTGEAMFPWMFEQMPELKPFKPAMDLLMEDTSWDKIYDPQRLACNEVPLQAAVYFDDMYVDSGMQLDTLSRVGNSHAG
;
A
#
# COMPACT_ATOMS: atom_id res chain seq x y z
N MET A 1 13.75 7.29 12.24
CA MET A 1 12.48 7.16 11.59
C MET A 1 11.98 8.49 11.01
N ARG A 2 11.68 9.52 11.80
CA ARG A 2 11.21 10.84 11.28
C ARG A 2 12.10 11.50 10.23
N ALA A 3 13.41 11.25 10.20
CA ALA A 3 14.31 11.85 9.22
C ALA A 3 14.21 11.24 7.82
N PHE A 4 14.03 9.93 7.72
CA PHE A 4 13.88 9.22 6.45
C PHE A 4 12.54 9.55 5.79
N GLU A 5 11.45 9.50 6.55
CA GLU A 5 10.11 9.88 6.10
C GLU A 5 10.07 11.33 5.58
N ARG A 6 10.72 12.28 6.30
CA ARG A 6 10.81 13.67 5.87
C ARG A 6 11.53 13.85 4.54
N THR A 7 12.58 13.08 4.29
CA THR A 7 13.35 13.22 3.05
C THR A 7 12.54 12.75 1.85
N ASN A 8 11.87 11.59 1.97
CA ASN A 8 11.06 11.03 0.89
C ASN A 8 9.81 11.86 0.59
N THR A 9 9.04 12.23 1.60
CA THR A 9 7.83 13.06 1.41
C THR A 9 8.15 14.43 0.82
N ARG A 10 9.31 14.98 1.16
CA ARG A 10 9.77 16.27 0.62
C ARG A 10 10.13 16.20 -0.86
N THR A 11 10.71 15.09 -1.30
CA THR A 11 11.14 14.91 -2.70
C THR A 11 10.04 14.39 -3.61
N ASN A 12 9.08 13.63 -3.07
CA ASN A 12 8.03 12.96 -3.85
C ASN A 12 6.64 13.11 -3.20
N PRO A 13 6.12 14.31 -2.96
CA PRO A 13 4.86 14.50 -2.23
C PRO A 13 3.65 13.89 -2.96
N LEU A 14 3.66 13.91 -4.29
CA LEU A 14 2.58 13.30 -5.08
C LEU A 14 2.57 11.78 -4.96
N TYR A 15 3.73 11.13 -4.96
CA TYR A 15 3.85 9.69 -4.76
C TYR A 15 3.21 9.28 -3.43
N TRP A 16 3.57 9.98 -2.34
CA TRP A 16 3.01 9.69 -1.02
C TRP A 16 1.51 9.97 -0.92
N THR A 17 1.02 10.96 -1.67
CA THR A 17 -0.42 11.24 -1.74
C THR A 17 -1.19 10.09 -2.39
N LEU A 18 -0.59 9.42 -3.37
CA LEU A 18 -1.23 8.32 -4.12
C LEU A 18 -0.96 6.93 -3.53
N GLN A 19 -0.09 6.82 -2.52
CA GLN A 19 0.38 5.54 -1.99
C GLN A 19 -0.72 4.60 -1.51
N GLU A 20 -1.72 5.09 -0.78
CA GLU A 20 -2.83 4.26 -0.30
C GLU A 20 -3.74 3.77 -1.44
N PHE A 21 -3.82 4.51 -2.54
CA PHE A 21 -4.75 4.19 -3.64
C PHE A 21 -4.24 3.12 -4.59
N ILE A 22 -2.97 2.72 -4.49
CA ILE A 22 -2.44 1.58 -5.26
C ILE A 22 -3.12 0.26 -4.91
N TYR A 23 -3.78 0.19 -3.77
CA TYR A 23 -4.56 -0.99 -3.33
C TYR A 23 -6.01 -0.98 -3.80
N ALA A 24 -6.48 0.12 -4.41
CA ALA A 24 -7.82 0.21 -4.99
C ALA A 24 -7.84 -0.49 -6.36
N ASP A 25 -8.59 -1.58 -6.49
CA ASP A 25 -8.72 -2.37 -7.73
C ASP A 25 -10.19 -2.76 -7.95
N GLY A 26 -10.98 -1.83 -8.45
CA GLY A 26 -12.40 -2.03 -8.70
C GLY A 26 -13.23 -2.16 -7.43
N ASP A 27 -12.74 -1.66 -6.32
CA ASP A 27 -13.45 -1.66 -5.05
C ASP A 27 -14.59 -0.65 -5.03
N THR A 28 -15.71 -1.07 -4.51
CA THR A 28 -16.89 -0.21 -4.29
C THR A 28 -16.93 0.38 -2.90
N MET A 29 -15.99 0.02 -2.04
CA MET A 29 -15.86 0.53 -0.69
C MET A 29 -14.76 1.60 -0.63
N PRO A 30 -14.99 2.72 0.06
CA PRO A 30 -13.97 3.75 0.22
C PRO A 30 -12.83 3.26 1.13
N ILE A 31 -11.61 3.71 0.85
CA ILE A 31 -10.39 3.29 1.59
C ILE A 31 -10.38 3.82 3.03
N ARG A 32 -10.85 5.06 3.27
CA ARG A 32 -11.06 5.69 4.58
C ARG A 32 -9.89 5.53 5.55
N TRP A 33 -8.66 5.68 5.07
CA TRP A 33 -7.49 5.53 5.92
C TRP A 33 -7.37 4.14 6.57
N ALA A 34 -7.63 3.09 5.81
CA ALA A 34 -7.65 1.69 6.27
C ALA A 34 -6.40 1.31 7.08
N ALA A 35 -5.21 1.77 6.67
CA ALA A 35 -3.97 1.53 7.41
C ALA A 35 -3.98 2.14 8.82
N ALA A 36 -4.59 3.30 8.99
CA ALA A 36 -4.72 3.95 10.31
C ALA A 36 -5.70 3.20 11.20
N GLU A 37 -6.81 2.75 10.64
CA GLU A 37 -7.81 1.95 11.34
C GLU A 37 -7.23 0.60 11.77
N GLU A 38 -6.59 -0.12 10.86
CA GLU A 38 -5.95 -1.40 11.16
C GLU A 38 -4.87 -1.26 12.23
N LYS A 39 -4.03 -0.22 12.15
CA LYS A 39 -3.03 0.07 13.18
C LYS A 39 -3.65 0.31 14.56
N ALA A 40 -4.81 0.98 14.62
CA ALA A 40 -5.47 1.28 15.88
C ALA A 40 -6.01 0.03 16.60
N HIS A 41 -6.29 -1.04 15.86
CA HIS A 41 -6.76 -2.31 16.40
C HIS A 41 -5.62 -3.27 16.79
N ARG A 42 -4.36 -2.91 16.56
CA ARG A 42 -3.20 -3.78 16.80
C ARG A 42 -2.31 -3.23 17.91
N ALA A 43 -2.33 -3.89 19.06
CA ALA A 43 -1.57 -3.47 20.25
C ALA A 43 -0.04 -3.47 20.02
N GLU A 44 0.47 -4.29 19.09
CA GLU A 44 1.89 -4.32 18.74
C GLU A 44 2.40 -3.03 18.10
N PHE A 45 1.50 -2.19 17.56
CA PHE A 45 1.83 -0.86 17.01
C PHE A 45 1.67 0.27 18.03
N ASP A 46 1.36 -0.03 19.29
CA ASP A 46 1.38 1.00 20.33
C ASP A 46 2.79 1.60 20.45
N THR A 47 2.85 2.89 20.69
CA THR A 47 4.13 3.62 20.82
C THR A 47 4.98 3.17 22.02
N LEU A 48 4.37 2.54 23.00
CA LEU A 48 5.02 1.97 24.18
C LEU A 48 5.34 0.48 24.02
N ALA A 49 4.80 -0.19 23.00
CA ALA A 49 5.07 -1.60 22.74
C ALA A 49 6.54 -1.84 22.38
N ARG A 50 7.04 -3.03 22.70
CA ARG A 50 8.39 -3.49 22.34
C ARG A 50 8.32 -4.94 21.85
N PRO A 51 9.03 -5.29 20.75
CA PRO A 51 9.83 -4.40 19.91
C PRO A 51 9.00 -3.32 19.22
N LEU A 52 9.61 -2.20 18.84
CA LEU A 52 8.92 -1.16 18.09
C LEU A 52 8.69 -1.65 16.65
N MET A 53 7.43 -1.76 16.27
CA MET A 53 7.04 -2.21 14.92
C MET A 53 7.06 -1.08 13.91
N PHE A 54 7.37 -1.41 12.66
CA PHE A 54 7.30 -0.50 11.52
C PHE A 54 5.96 -0.63 10.82
N THR A 55 5.49 0.46 10.22
CA THR A 55 4.23 0.51 9.46
C THR A 55 4.44 0.47 7.95
N GLY A 56 5.66 0.16 7.50
CA GLY A 56 6.00 0.17 6.09
C GLY A 56 5.79 1.54 5.45
N GLU A 57 5.22 1.56 4.26
CA GLU A 57 4.90 2.77 3.50
C GLU A 57 3.45 3.27 3.71
N ALA A 58 2.75 2.76 4.72
CA ALA A 58 1.39 3.17 5.02
C ALA A 58 1.28 4.66 5.32
N MET A 59 0.23 5.30 4.80
CA MET A 59 -0.06 6.71 4.98
C MET A 59 -1.10 6.92 6.08
N PHE A 60 -0.90 7.97 6.87
CA PHE A 60 -1.76 8.27 8.01
C PHE A 60 -2.28 9.71 7.93
N PRO A 61 -3.50 10.00 8.43
CA PRO A 61 -4.10 11.34 8.43
C PRO A 61 -3.16 12.41 8.97
N TRP A 62 -2.46 12.13 10.09
CA TRP A 62 -1.56 13.08 10.75
C TRP A 62 -0.41 13.55 9.85
N MET A 63 0.00 12.75 8.86
CA MET A 63 1.06 13.13 7.91
C MET A 63 0.61 14.32 7.07
N PHE A 64 -0.63 14.32 6.60
CA PHE A 64 -1.23 15.41 5.83
C PHE A 64 -1.63 16.62 6.67
N GLU A 65 -1.65 16.48 7.99
CA GLU A 65 -1.91 17.57 8.93
C GLU A 65 -0.63 18.26 9.42
N GLN A 66 0.46 17.49 9.55
CA GLN A 66 1.68 17.97 10.23
C GLN A 66 2.88 18.15 9.32
N MET A 67 2.95 17.43 8.17
CA MET A 67 4.09 17.52 7.25
C MET A 67 3.83 18.62 6.21
N PRO A 68 4.67 19.68 6.18
CA PRO A 68 4.42 20.84 5.30
C PRO A 68 4.28 20.48 3.82
N GLU A 69 5.01 19.47 3.38
CA GLU A 69 5.03 19.00 2.00
C GLU A 69 3.73 18.29 1.58
N LEU A 70 3.03 17.67 2.54
CA LEU A 70 1.80 16.92 2.29
C LEU A 70 0.53 17.73 2.59
N LYS A 71 0.61 18.77 3.43
CA LYS A 71 -0.54 19.63 3.77
C LYS A 71 -1.33 20.13 2.56
N PRO A 72 -0.72 20.60 1.47
CA PRO A 72 -1.47 21.07 0.30
C PRO A 72 -2.33 19.99 -0.37
N PHE A 73 -2.00 18.71 -0.16
CA PHE A 73 -2.73 17.59 -0.73
C PHE A 73 -3.89 17.09 0.14
N LYS A 74 -3.98 17.56 1.40
CA LYS A 74 -5.02 17.10 2.35
C LYS A 74 -6.44 17.17 1.78
N PRO A 75 -6.89 18.27 1.13
CA PRO A 75 -8.24 18.34 0.59
C PRO A 75 -8.49 17.28 -0.51
N ALA A 76 -7.49 17.02 -1.36
CA ALA A 76 -7.59 15.99 -2.39
C ALA A 76 -7.63 14.59 -1.76
N MET A 77 -6.81 14.35 -0.73
CA MET A 77 -6.82 13.09 0.02
C MET A 77 -8.17 12.80 0.66
N ASP A 78 -8.78 13.80 1.30
CA ASP A 78 -10.08 13.62 1.93
C ASP A 78 -11.18 13.23 0.93
N LEU A 79 -11.12 13.77 -0.28
CA LEU A 79 -12.02 13.38 -1.37
C LEU A 79 -11.74 11.96 -1.88
N LEU A 80 -10.48 11.66 -2.17
CA LEU A 80 -10.08 10.36 -2.70
C LEU A 80 -10.32 9.21 -1.69
N MET A 81 -10.19 9.47 -0.39
CA MET A 81 -10.46 8.48 0.66
C MET A 81 -11.93 8.05 0.73
N GLU A 82 -12.85 8.89 0.25
CA GLU A 82 -14.28 8.57 0.16
C GLU A 82 -14.71 8.12 -1.25
N ASP A 83 -13.79 8.11 -2.22
CA ASP A 83 -14.10 7.69 -3.59
C ASP A 83 -14.35 6.16 -3.66
N THR A 84 -15.36 5.80 -4.41
CA THR A 84 -15.77 4.40 -4.68
C THR A 84 -15.76 4.06 -6.16
N SER A 85 -15.24 4.98 -7.01
CA SER A 85 -15.28 4.86 -8.47
C SER A 85 -13.99 4.31 -9.07
N TRP A 86 -13.27 3.49 -8.32
CA TRP A 86 -12.01 2.90 -8.78
C TRP A 86 -12.23 1.87 -9.86
N ASP A 87 -11.55 2.03 -10.98
CA ASP A 87 -11.56 1.05 -12.06
C ASP A 87 -10.76 -0.19 -11.67
N LYS A 88 -11.18 -1.34 -12.20
CA LYS A 88 -10.45 -2.58 -12.07
C LYS A 88 -9.18 -2.54 -12.91
N ILE A 89 -8.01 -2.69 -12.27
CA ILE A 89 -6.70 -2.60 -12.92
C ILE A 89 -6.30 -3.96 -13.50
N TYR A 90 -6.66 -5.05 -12.81
CA TYR A 90 -6.25 -6.39 -13.19
C TYR A 90 -7.43 -7.20 -13.74
N ASP A 91 -7.15 -7.97 -14.80
CA ASP A 91 -8.05 -8.98 -15.37
C ASP A 91 -7.53 -10.38 -15.02
N PRO A 92 -8.07 -11.03 -13.98
CA PRO A 92 -7.59 -12.36 -13.55
C PRO A 92 -7.74 -13.44 -14.61
N GLN A 93 -8.78 -13.36 -15.48
CA GLN A 93 -8.99 -14.33 -16.54
C GLN A 93 -7.91 -14.22 -17.61
N ARG A 94 -7.58 -12.99 -17.98
CA ARG A 94 -6.51 -12.73 -18.93
C ARG A 94 -5.14 -13.11 -18.36
N LEU A 95 -4.90 -12.82 -17.09
CA LEU A 95 -3.66 -13.21 -16.41
C LEU A 95 -3.52 -14.73 -16.34
N ALA A 96 -4.58 -15.46 -16.06
CA ALA A 96 -4.55 -16.92 -16.05
C ALA A 96 -4.20 -17.54 -17.41
N CYS A 97 -4.52 -16.84 -18.51
CA CYS A 97 -4.17 -17.24 -19.87
C CYS A 97 -2.86 -16.62 -20.39
N ASN A 98 -2.02 -16.10 -19.49
CA ASN A 98 -0.75 -15.48 -19.89
C ASN A 98 0.19 -16.51 -20.51
N GLU A 99 0.67 -16.23 -21.73
CA GLU A 99 1.63 -17.05 -22.46
C GLU A 99 3.07 -16.55 -22.32
N VAL A 100 3.26 -15.30 -21.86
CA VAL A 100 4.58 -14.71 -21.66
C VAL A 100 5.24 -15.33 -20.44
N PRO A 101 6.44 -15.91 -20.55
CA PRO A 101 7.13 -16.45 -19.38
C PRO A 101 7.39 -15.39 -18.33
N LEU A 102 6.91 -15.64 -17.11
CA LEU A 102 7.11 -14.79 -15.95
C LEU A 102 7.95 -15.54 -14.92
N GLN A 103 9.07 -14.96 -14.51
CA GLN A 103 9.85 -15.44 -13.39
C GLN A 103 9.87 -14.38 -12.29
N ALA A 104 9.61 -14.79 -11.06
CA ALA A 104 9.63 -13.91 -9.90
C ALA A 104 10.51 -14.50 -8.80
N ALA A 105 11.39 -13.68 -8.23
CA ALA A 105 12.07 -14.00 -6.99
C ALA A 105 11.15 -13.60 -5.83
N VAL A 106 10.75 -14.57 -5.02
CA VAL A 106 9.90 -14.34 -3.86
C VAL A 106 10.75 -14.47 -2.60
N TYR A 107 10.85 -13.39 -1.84
CA TYR A 107 11.63 -13.34 -0.61
C TYR A 107 10.74 -13.63 0.59
N PHE A 108 11.11 -14.63 1.40
CA PHE A 108 10.33 -15.05 2.56
C PHE A 108 10.22 -13.94 3.62
N ASP A 109 11.31 -13.18 3.82
CA ASP A 109 11.40 -12.11 4.82
C ASP A 109 11.24 -10.71 4.20
N ASP A 110 10.45 -10.58 3.12
CA ASP A 110 10.18 -9.28 2.50
C ASP A 110 9.42 -8.37 3.47
N MET A 111 9.95 -7.17 3.71
CA MET A 111 9.34 -6.19 4.63
C MET A 111 8.14 -5.46 4.03
N TYR A 112 7.98 -5.50 2.72
CA TYR A 112 6.97 -4.71 2.00
C TYR A 112 5.85 -5.57 1.43
N VAL A 113 6.19 -6.74 0.89
CA VAL A 113 5.23 -7.59 0.21
C VAL A 113 5.24 -8.97 0.83
N ASP A 114 4.13 -9.39 1.40
CA ASP A 114 3.98 -10.72 2.00
C ASP A 114 4.24 -11.83 0.97
N SER A 115 5.11 -12.77 1.31
CA SER A 115 5.51 -13.87 0.43
C SER A 115 4.34 -14.80 0.07
N GLY A 116 3.39 -15.00 0.98
CA GLY A 116 2.20 -15.78 0.73
C GLY A 116 1.29 -15.13 -0.32
N MET A 117 1.11 -13.81 -0.25
CA MET A 117 0.35 -13.05 -1.25
C MET A 117 1.04 -13.06 -2.62
N GLN A 118 2.38 -12.98 -2.66
CA GLN A 118 3.14 -13.11 -3.90
C GLN A 118 2.93 -14.48 -4.55
N LEU A 119 3.06 -15.57 -3.78
CA LEU A 119 2.87 -16.93 -4.27
C LEU A 119 1.43 -17.17 -4.71
N ASP A 120 0.43 -16.67 -3.98
CA ASP A 120 -0.97 -16.74 -4.37
C ASP A 120 -1.22 -16.04 -5.71
N THR A 121 -0.67 -14.83 -5.88
CA THR A 121 -0.75 -14.10 -7.15
C THR A 121 -0.11 -14.89 -8.29
N LEU A 122 1.11 -15.40 -8.10
CA LEU A 122 1.81 -16.19 -9.12
C LEU A 122 1.04 -17.47 -9.49
N SER A 123 0.39 -18.11 -8.53
CA SER A 123 -0.41 -19.31 -8.79
C SER A 123 -1.59 -19.06 -9.73
N ARG A 124 -2.03 -17.81 -9.88
CA ARG A 124 -3.15 -17.39 -10.72
C ARG A 124 -2.71 -16.79 -12.06
N VAL A 125 -1.41 -16.59 -12.26
CA VAL A 125 -0.84 -16.09 -13.52
C VAL A 125 -0.31 -17.25 -14.34
N GLY A 126 -0.81 -17.41 -15.57
CA GLY A 126 -0.34 -18.47 -16.48
C GLY A 126 1.15 -18.30 -16.82
N ASN A 127 1.83 -19.42 -17.02
CA ASN A 127 3.26 -19.46 -17.38
C ASN A 127 4.16 -18.69 -16.41
N SER A 128 3.85 -18.76 -15.11
CA SER A 128 4.63 -18.10 -14.06
C SER A 128 5.40 -19.12 -13.22
N HIS A 129 6.59 -18.73 -12.75
CA HIS A 129 7.45 -19.54 -11.90
C HIS A 129 8.03 -18.69 -10.77
N ALA A 130 7.93 -19.19 -9.53
CA ALA A 130 8.61 -18.63 -8.37
C ALA A 130 9.97 -19.27 -8.19
N GLY A 131 10.98 -18.50 -7.87
CA GLY A 131 12.33 -18.93 -7.51
C GLY A 131 12.77 -18.39 -6.16
#